data_479bee0bb711d157a805668c167f5333
#
_entry.id   479bee0bb711d157a805668c167f5333
#
_cell.length_a   1.000
_cell.length_b   1.000
_cell.length_c   1.000
_cell.angle_alpha   90.00
_cell.angle_beta   90.00
_cell.angle_gamma   90.00
#
_symmetry.space_group_name_H-M   'P 1'
#
loop_
_entity.id
_entity.type
_entity.pdbx_description
1 polymer ?
#
loop_
_entity_poly.entity_id
_entity_poly.type
_entity_poly.pdbx_seq_one_letter_code
_entity_poly.pdbx_strand_id
1 'polypeptide(L)'
;WILIVFTVILACVFAKSDKCRILSFGSGVEKVPYQVGALKALIENMDPEDVQYDVISGVSFGAFNAAMVSVHKKGDEKAMIEELEGIWKKSDKITAYQNWWFGPAQGAISKGGLYDNTPWEAYLKKTLKGRGATRVMTLGAVDVANGDYVDLADLITTEKLEQAVYAATALNVFFPPVTEFGRDWFDGSGIWPVEVIGPIARCEKMGYNYTDIVVDVLMTTSDVLPERNSTNDSTIPSVLRYLEISEFYSGVNGIKRAVYGFPE
;
A
#
# COMPACT_ATOMS: atom_id res chain seq x y z
N TRP A 1 10.29 62.83 15.57
CA TRP A 1 10.17 61.46 16.17
C TRP A 1 9.87 60.50 15.08
N ILE A 2 10.90 59.70 14.69
CA ILE A 2 10.77 58.62 13.72
C ILE A 2 10.44 57.34 14.53
N LEU A 3 9.24 56.78 14.34
CA LEU A 3 8.81 55.53 14.94
C LEU A 3 9.34 54.39 14.06
N ILE A 4 10.37 53.70 14.52
CA ILE A 4 10.87 52.50 13.86
C ILE A 4 10.00 51.32 14.32
N VAL A 5 9.12 50.81 13.43
CA VAL A 5 8.34 49.62 13.68
C VAL A 5 9.23 48.40 13.34
N PHE A 6 9.69 47.70 14.35
CA PHE A 6 10.34 46.39 14.17
C PHE A 6 9.26 45.33 13.90
N THR A 7 9.12 44.93 12.67
CA THR A 7 8.32 43.76 12.31
C THR A 7 9.17 42.53 12.60
N VAL A 8 8.90 41.85 13.71
CA VAL A 8 9.47 40.55 14.00
C VAL A 8 8.73 39.51 13.12
N ILE A 9 9.35 39.10 12.02
CA ILE A 9 8.88 37.94 11.24
C ILE A 9 9.26 36.70 12.05
N LEU A 10 8.28 36.15 12.76
CA LEU A 10 8.40 34.85 13.40
C LEU A 10 8.36 33.78 12.27
N ALA A 11 9.53 33.47 11.73
CA ALA A 11 9.66 32.28 10.88
C ALA A 11 9.48 31.07 11.80
N CYS A 12 8.30 30.46 11.75
CA CYS A 12 8.11 29.11 12.29
C CYS A 12 8.99 28.17 11.45
N VAL A 13 10.24 28.01 11.87
CA VAL A 13 11.08 26.92 11.42
C VAL A 13 10.45 25.68 12.06
N PHE A 14 9.65 24.93 11.29
CA PHE A 14 9.29 23.60 11.69
C PHE A 14 10.62 22.82 11.78
N ALA A 15 11.04 22.51 12.99
CA ALA A 15 12.19 21.66 13.19
C ALA A 15 11.91 20.33 12.49
N LYS A 16 12.80 19.93 11.57
CA LYS A 16 12.75 18.62 10.95
C LYS A 16 12.84 17.59 12.09
N SER A 17 11.97 16.56 12.07
CA SER A 17 12.08 15.44 13.01
C SER A 17 13.47 14.83 12.91
N ASP A 18 14.04 14.37 14.02
CA ASP A 18 15.35 13.71 14.03
C ASP A 18 15.30 12.37 13.29
N LYS A 19 14.13 11.79 13.09
CA LYS A 19 13.89 10.52 12.40
C LYS A 19 12.89 10.67 11.26
N CYS A 20 13.12 9.96 10.16
CA CYS A 20 12.12 9.72 9.13
C CYS A 20 11.40 8.41 9.44
N ARG A 21 10.10 8.46 9.62
CA ARG A 21 9.28 7.30 9.95
C ARG A 21 8.51 6.81 8.74
N ILE A 22 8.63 5.53 8.47
CA ILE A 22 7.98 4.85 7.35
C ILE A 22 6.96 3.86 7.90
N LEU A 23 5.76 3.85 7.31
CA LEU A 23 4.76 2.81 7.51
C LEU A 23 4.57 2.06 6.20
N SER A 24 4.91 0.77 6.17
CA SER A 24 4.75 -0.09 5.01
C SER A 24 3.62 -1.10 5.21
N PHE A 25 2.61 -1.04 4.34
CA PHE A 25 1.51 -1.99 4.28
C PHE A 25 1.81 -3.07 3.23
N GLY A 26 2.03 -4.30 3.68
CA GLY A 26 2.19 -5.45 2.80
C GLY A 26 0.89 -5.83 2.09
N SER A 27 1.03 -6.71 1.10
CA SER A 27 -0.10 -7.36 0.42
C SER A 27 -0.96 -8.18 1.38
N GLY A 28 -2.18 -8.60 0.98
CA GLY A 28 -2.94 -9.50 1.84
C GLY A 28 -4.43 -9.64 1.53
N VAL A 29 -4.91 -9.10 0.42
CA VAL A 29 -6.30 -9.22 -0.04
C VAL A 29 -7.31 -9.06 1.11
N GLU A 30 -8.03 -10.14 1.51
CA GLU A 30 -9.02 -10.13 2.59
C GLU A 30 -8.42 -9.99 4.00
N LYS A 31 -7.11 -10.08 4.14
CA LYS A 31 -6.41 -9.98 5.44
C LYS A 31 -6.00 -8.54 5.79
N VAL A 32 -6.05 -7.60 4.84
CA VAL A 32 -5.61 -6.21 5.08
C VAL A 32 -6.38 -5.45 6.18
N PRO A 33 -7.62 -5.83 6.60
CA PRO A 33 -8.23 -5.25 7.80
C PRO A 33 -7.42 -5.47 9.09
N TYR A 34 -6.61 -6.56 9.16
CA TYR A 34 -5.67 -6.80 10.25
C TYR A 34 -4.66 -5.66 10.39
N GLN A 35 -4.15 -5.13 9.28
CA GLN A 35 -3.20 -4.01 9.30
C GLN A 35 -3.79 -2.78 9.97
N VAL A 36 -5.08 -2.54 9.78
CA VAL A 36 -5.78 -1.41 10.41
C VAL A 36 -5.90 -1.60 11.91
N GLY A 37 -6.20 -2.81 12.36
CA GLY A 37 -6.20 -3.15 13.79
C GLY A 37 -4.81 -2.99 14.42
N ALA A 38 -3.76 -3.42 13.72
CA ALA A 38 -2.38 -3.26 14.17
C ALA A 38 -1.99 -1.77 14.24
N LEU A 39 -2.27 -0.99 13.19
CA LEU A 39 -2.01 0.46 13.19
C LEU A 39 -2.77 1.17 14.31
N LYS A 40 -4.02 0.80 14.55
CA LYS A 40 -4.80 1.33 15.68
C LYS A 40 -4.13 1.05 17.01
N ALA A 41 -3.66 -0.18 17.22
CA ALA A 41 -2.96 -0.56 18.44
C ALA A 41 -1.66 0.23 18.63
N LEU A 42 -0.91 0.51 17.56
CA LEU A 42 0.28 1.37 17.61
C LEU A 42 -0.11 2.80 18.03
N ILE A 43 -1.12 3.41 17.39
CA ILE A 43 -1.58 4.76 17.69
C ILE A 43 -2.09 4.90 19.14
N GLU A 44 -2.73 3.86 19.68
CA GLU A 44 -3.30 3.90 21.02
C GLU A 44 -2.27 3.63 22.15
N ASN A 45 -1.12 3.01 21.84
CA ASN A 45 -0.18 2.52 22.87
C ASN A 45 1.25 3.08 22.76
N MET A 46 1.59 3.76 21.65
CA MET A 46 2.91 4.38 21.47
C MET A 46 2.84 5.90 21.66
N ASP A 47 4.00 6.51 21.83
CA ASP A 47 4.09 7.96 21.90
C ASP A 47 3.61 8.57 20.56
N PRO A 48 2.85 9.69 20.59
CA PRO A 48 2.28 10.28 19.38
C PRO A 48 3.32 10.59 18.29
N GLU A 49 4.56 10.94 18.68
CA GLU A 49 5.65 11.23 17.74
C GLU A 49 6.11 9.97 16.99
N ASP A 50 5.98 8.80 17.61
CA ASP A 50 6.42 7.53 17.04
C ASP A 50 5.48 6.97 15.99
N VAL A 51 4.23 7.42 15.96
CA VAL A 51 3.20 6.97 15.01
C VAL A 51 2.85 8.01 13.94
N GLN A 52 3.55 9.13 13.92
CA GLN A 52 3.41 10.17 12.89
C GLN A 52 4.35 9.90 11.72
N TYR A 53 3.94 9.03 10.83
CA TYR A 53 4.75 8.59 9.68
C TYR A 53 4.91 9.68 8.61
N ASP A 54 6.13 9.81 8.08
CA ASP A 54 6.50 10.75 7.02
C ASP A 54 6.26 10.16 5.64
N VAL A 55 6.57 8.86 5.50
CA VAL A 55 6.44 8.11 4.25
C VAL A 55 5.52 6.91 4.47
N ILE A 56 4.56 6.74 3.59
CA ILE A 56 3.61 5.64 3.63
C ILE A 56 3.81 4.78 2.37
N SER A 57 3.96 3.48 2.55
CA SER A 57 4.13 2.53 1.46
C SER A 57 3.00 1.52 1.44
N GLY A 58 2.61 1.06 0.26
CA GLY A 58 1.60 0.02 0.14
C GLY A 58 1.73 -0.82 -1.13
N VAL A 59 1.44 -2.10 -0.98
CA VAL A 59 1.43 -3.08 -2.08
C VAL A 59 0.10 -3.81 -2.09
N SER A 60 -0.45 -4.07 -3.29
CA SER A 60 -1.72 -4.78 -3.43
C SER A 60 -2.86 -4.05 -2.68
N PHE A 61 -3.74 -4.76 -2.00
CA PHE A 61 -4.77 -4.14 -1.17
C PHE A 61 -4.19 -3.33 0.03
N GLY A 62 -2.92 -3.56 0.41
CA GLY A 62 -2.19 -2.66 1.31
C GLY A 62 -1.99 -1.26 0.72
N ALA A 63 -1.97 -1.11 -0.62
CA ALA A 63 -1.93 0.19 -1.29
C ALA A 63 -3.19 1.02 -1.01
N PHE A 64 -4.36 0.39 -0.83
CA PHE A 64 -5.57 1.09 -0.41
C PHE A 64 -5.43 1.65 1.01
N ASN A 65 -4.91 0.85 1.96
CA ASN A 65 -4.65 1.34 3.32
C ASN A 65 -3.63 2.47 3.32
N ALA A 66 -2.54 2.33 2.54
CA ALA A 66 -1.53 3.36 2.38
C ALA A 66 -2.12 4.68 1.83
N ALA A 67 -2.95 4.60 0.79
CA ALA A 67 -3.62 5.75 0.22
C ALA A 67 -4.54 6.43 1.24
N MET A 68 -5.34 5.65 1.98
CA MET A 68 -6.23 6.17 3.02
C MET A 68 -5.48 6.85 4.17
N VAL A 69 -4.32 6.32 4.57
CA VAL A 69 -3.44 7.00 5.55
C VAL A 69 -2.86 8.28 4.95
N SER A 70 -2.42 8.24 3.70
CA SER A 70 -1.72 9.35 3.05
C SER A 70 -2.59 10.58 2.78
N VAL A 71 -3.92 10.42 2.67
CA VAL A 71 -4.84 11.54 2.48
C VAL A 71 -5.11 12.34 3.76
N HIS A 72 -4.66 11.83 4.91
CA HIS A 72 -4.70 12.55 6.18
C HIS A 72 -3.36 13.19 6.49
N LYS A 73 -3.39 14.40 7.05
CA LYS A 73 -2.18 15.10 7.47
C LYS A 73 -1.53 14.41 8.66
N LYS A 74 -0.24 14.55 8.77
CA LYS A 74 0.52 14.23 9.97
C LYS A 74 -0.06 15.02 11.16
N GLY A 75 -0.37 14.34 12.27
CA GLY A 75 -1.10 14.88 13.41
C GLY A 75 -2.60 14.55 13.45
N ASP A 76 -3.18 14.07 12.34
CA ASP A 76 -4.60 13.69 12.25
C ASP A 76 -4.81 12.17 12.44
N GLU A 77 -3.87 11.46 13.12
CA GLU A 77 -3.84 10.00 13.25
C GLU A 77 -5.14 9.41 13.81
N LYS A 78 -5.76 10.12 14.75
CA LYS A 78 -7.04 9.69 15.34
C LYS A 78 -8.17 9.70 14.31
N ALA A 79 -8.33 10.79 13.57
CA ALA A 79 -9.36 10.90 12.53
C ALA A 79 -9.10 9.91 11.39
N MET A 80 -7.83 9.72 11.02
CA MET A 80 -7.39 8.78 10.01
C MET A 80 -7.76 7.35 10.38
N ILE A 81 -7.44 6.90 11.59
CA ILE A 81 -7.73 5.52 12.00
C ILE A 81 -9.22 5.27 12.19
N GLU A 82 -9.99 6.26 12.67
CA GLU A 82 -11.45 6.18 12.79
C GLU A 82 -12.11 5.99 11.41
N GLU A 83 -11.67 6.75 10.40
CA GLU A 83 -12.18 6.60 9.03
C GLU A 83 -11.85 5.22 8.46
N LEU A 84 -10.58 4.81 8.54
CA LEU A 84 -10.08 3.56 7.98
C LEU A 84 -10.76 2.33 8.66
N GLU A 85 -10.87 2.34 9.98
CA GLU A 85 -11.59 1.32 10.73
C GLU A 85 -13.09 1.30 10.35
N GLY A 86 -13.70 2.46 10.17
CA GLY A 86 -15.09 2.60 9.73
C GLY A 86 -15.36 2.01 8.35
N ILE A 87 -14.38 2.05 7.45
CA ILE A 87 -14.41 1.40 6.13
C ILE A 87 -14.40 -0.12 6.31
N TRP A 88 -13.40 -0.65 7.01
CA TRP A 88 -13.21 -2.10 7.12
C TRP A 88 -14.25 -2.80 8.01
N LYS A 89 -14.84 -2.12 8.97
CA LYS A 89 -16.02 -2.63 9.71
C LYS A 89 -17.26 -2.85 8.82
N LYS A 90 -17.26 -2.26 7.64
CA LYS A 90 -18.32 -2.42 6.63
C LYS A 90 -17.81 -3.19 5.40
N SER A 91 -16.76 -3.97 5.53
CA SER A 91 -16.15 -4.70 4.42
C SER A 91 -17.10 -5.68 3.74
N ASP A 92 -18.09 -6.21 4.49
CA ASP A 92 -19.19 -7.01 3.96
C ASP A 92 -20.04 -6.29 2.89
N LYS A 93 -19.98 -4.96 2.87
CA LYS A 93 -20.66 -4.10 1.88
C LYS A 93 -19.76 -3.66 0.73
N ILE A 94 -18.46 -4.02 0.77
CA ILE A 94 -17.52 -3.71 -0.28
C ILE A 94 -17.52 -4.86 -1.27
N THR A 95 -18.07 -4.64 -2.46
CA THR A 95 -17.95 -5.59 -3.56
C THR A 95 -16.66 -5.26 -4.32
N ALA A 96 -15.63 -6.10 -4.17
CA ALA A 96 -14.35 -5.89 -4.87
C ALA A 96 -14.39 -6.45 -6.30
N TYR A 97 -15.22 -7.44 -6.58
CA TYR A 97 -15.31 -8.07 -7.89
C TYR A 97 -16.68 -8.72 -8.10
N GLN A 98 -16.95 -9.06 -9.35
CA GLN A 98 -18.14 -9.80 -9.76
C GLN A 98 -17.78 -10.84 -10.81
N ASN A 99 -18.70 -11.79 -11.05
CA ASN A 99 -18.52 -12.74 -12.13
C ASN A 99 -18.73 -12.07 -13.50
N TRP A 100 -17.96 -12.50 -14.50
CA TRP A 100 -18.30 -12.26 -15.88
C TRP A 100 -19.64 -12.90 -16.24
N TRP A 101 -20.24 -12.47 -17.34
CA TRP A 101 -21.54 -13.00 -17.77
C TRP A 101 -21.61 -14.52 -17.83
N PHE A 102 -20.56 -15.18 -18.33
CA PHE A 102 -20.43 -16.64 -18.38
C PHE A 102 -19.49 -17.20 -17.29
N GLY A 103 -19.32 -16.48 -16.18
CA GLY A 103 -18.53 -16.90 -15.05
C GLY A 103 -17.01 -16.86 -15.26
N PRO A 104 -16.23 -17.43 -14.29
CA PRO A 104 -14.76 -17.40 -14.30
C PRO A 104 -14.12 -18.07 -15.54
N ALA A 105 -14.79 -19.03 -16.18
CA ALA A 105 -14.31 -19.66 -17.40
C ALA A 105 -14.17 -18.65 -18.56
N GLN A 106 -15.14 -17.73 -18.70
CA GLN A 106 -15.03 -16.64 -19.66
C GLN A 106 -13.86 -15.74 -19.32
N GLY A 107 -13.67 -15.46 -18.03
CA GLY A 107 -12.55 -14.66 -17.53
C GLY A 107 -11.21 -15.24 -17.99
N ALA A 108 -10.98 -16.51 -17.70
CA ALA A 108 -9.74 -17.23 -18.03
C ALA A 108 -9.45 -17.28 -19.54
N ILE A 109 -10.48 -17.37 -20.38
CA ILE A 109 -10.31 -17.56 -21.84
C ILE A 109 -10.22 -16.24 -22.61
N SER A 110 -10.96 -15.22 -22.18
CA SER A 110 -11.17 -14.02 -23.04
C SER A 110 -11.11 -12.68 -22.35
N LYS A 111 -10.88 -12.62 -21.02
CA LYS A 111 -10.90 -11.38 -20.26
C LYS A 111 -9.58 -11.04 -19.53
N GLY A 112 -8.62 -11.97 -19.54
CA GLY A 112 -7.32 -11.78 -18.91
C GLY A 112 -7.32 -11.90 -17.37
N GLY A 113 -8.46 -12.23 -16.77
CA GLY A 113 -8.60 -12.46 -15.32
C GLY A 113 -9.91 -13.20 -15.02
N LEU A 114 -9.93 -14.01 -13.96
CA LEU A 114 -11.09 -14.85 -13.59
C LEU A 114 -12.33 -14.01 -13.28
N TYR A 115 -12.18 -12.83 -12.72
CA TYR A 115 -13.26 -11.96 -12.25
C TYR A 115 -13.14 -10.56 -12.80
N ASP A 116 -14.29 -9.88 -12.90
CA ASP A 116 -14.41 -8.46 -13.24
C ASP A 116 -14.23 -7.62 -11.98
N ASN A 117 -13.21 -6.76 -11.95
CA ASN A 117 -12.88 -5.87 -10.83
C ASN A 117 -13.43 -4.44 -10.99
N THR A 118 -14.32 -4.19 -11.93
CA THR A 118 -14.98 -2.88 -12.08
C THR A 118 -15.73 -2.40 -10.83
N PRO A 119 -16.33 -3.28 -9.98
CA PRO A 119 -16.91 -2.84 -8.71
C PRO A 119 -15.89 -2.20 -7.78
N TRP A 120 -14.64 -2.71 -7.76
CA TRP A 120 -13.55 -2.14 -6.97
C TRP A 120 -13.15 -0.76 -7.50
N GLU A 121 -13.03 -0.61 -8.80
CA GLU A 121 -12.79 0.70 -9.42
C GLU A 121 -13.85 1.73 -9.01
N ALA A 122 -15.13 1.35 -9.09
CA ALA A 122 -16.25 2.21 -8.67
C ALA A 122 -16.17 2.59 -7.19
N TYR A 123 -15.77 1.64 -6.33
CA TYR A 123 -15.57 1.89 -4.91
C TYR A 123 -14.41 2.87 -4.65
N LEU A 124 -13.27 2.68 -5.32
CA LEU A 124 -12.12 3.59 -5.23
C LEU A 124 -12.47 5.00 -5.69
N LYS A 125 -13.15 5.14 -6.83
CA LYS A 125 -13.65 6.44 -7.32
C LYS A 125 -14.56 7.11 -6.29
N LYS A 126 -15.43 6.38 -5.63
CA LYS A 126 -16.28 6.92 -4.57
C LYS A 126 -15.49 7.38 -3.34
N THR A 127 -14.43 6.66 -2.98
CA THR A 127 -13.71 6.85 -1.71
C THR A 127 -12.54 7.83 -1.84
N LEU A 128 -11.82 7.81 -2.95
CA LEU A 128 -10.54 8.51 -3.12
C LEU A 128 -10.58 9.66 -4.13
N LYS A 129 -11.58 9.73 -5.04
CA LYS A 129 -11.61 10.76 -6.07
C LYS A 129 -11.58 12.17 -5.47
N GLY A 130 -10.66 12.99 -5.97
CA GLY A 130 -10.46 14.35 -5.50
C GLY A 130 -9.72 14.47 -4.17
N ARG A 131 -9.29 13.34 -3.59
CA ARG A 131 -8.41 13.32 -2.41
C ARG A 131 -6.96 13.18 -2.87
N GLY A 132 -6.10 14.04 -2.38
CA GLY A 132 -4.67 13.99 -2.67
C GLY A 132 -3.87 13.50 -1.47
N ALA A 133 -2.76 12.84 -1.72
CA ALA A 133 -1.82 12.48 -0.68
C ALA A 133 -1.25 13.75 -0.02
N THR A 134 -1.26 13.81 1.30
CA THR A 134 -0.66 14.88 2.11
C THR A 134 0.66 14.44 2.74
N ARG A 135 1.00 13.16 2.62
CA ARG A 135 2.27 12.55 3.04
C ARG A 135 2.97 11.98 1.80
N VAL A 136 4.28 11.85 1.88
CA VAL A 136 5.03 11.12 0.84
C VAL A 136 4.58 9.67 0.83
N MET A 137 4.38 9.09 -0.35
CA MET A 137 3.98 7.69 -0.43
C MET A 137 4.65 6.94 -1.58
N THR A 138 4.59 5.62 -1.52
CA THR A 138 4.94 4.69 -2.58
C THR A 138 3.83 3.67 -2.78
N LEU A 139 3.51 3.36 -4.04
CA LEU A 139 2.50 2.37 -4.43
C LEU A 139 3.08 1.45 -5.50
N GLY A 140 3.32 0.19 -5.13
CA GLY A 140 3.96 -0.77 -6.01
C GLY A 140 3.02 -1.40 -7.03
N ALA A 141 3.43 -1.43 -8.29
CA ALA A 141 2.78 -2.17 -9.38
C ALA A 141 3.81 -2.72 -10.35
N VAL A 142 3.40 -3.66 -11.20
CA VAL A 142 4.25 -4.27 -12.23
C VAL A 142 3.77 -3.82 -13.61
N ASP A 143 4.66 -3.24 -14.41
CA ASP A 143 4.42 -2.93 -15.82
C ASP A 143 4.34 -4.24 -16.61
N VAL A 144 3.18 -4.52 -17.21
CA VAL A 144 2.94 -5.76 -17.96
C VAL A 144 3.86 -5.90 -19.17
N ALA A 145 4.26 -4.78 -19.78
CA ALA A 145 5.01 -4.81 -21.02
C ALA A 145 6.47 -5.25 -20.86
N ASN A 146 7.09 -4.92 -19.73
CA ASN A 146 8.53 -5.18 -19.52
C ASN A 146 8.84 -5.92 -18.21
N GLY A 147 7.86 -6.08 -17.32
CA GLY A 147 8.00 -6.74 -16.03
C GLY A 147 8.66 -5.87 -14.94
N ASP A 148 8.86 -4.57 -15.19
CA ASP A 148 9.45 -3.68 -14.21
C ASP A 148 8.51 -3.46 -13.02
N TYR A 149 9.06 -3.47 -11.81
CA TYR A 149 8.37 -2.98 -10.63
C TYR A 149 8.46 -1.45 -10.59
N VAL A 150 7.31 -0.79 -10.55
CA VAL A 150 7.19 0.67 -10.66
C VAL A 150 6.46 1.22 -9.43
N ASP A 151 6.99 2.31 -8.89
CA ASP A 151 6.26 3.11 -7.91
C ASP A 151 5.29 4.05 -8.62
N LEU A 152 4.00 3.73 -8.58
CA LEU A 152 2.95 4.52 -9.21
C LEU A 152 2.77 5.90 -8.58
N ALA A 153 3.26 6.12 -7.34
CA ALA A 153 3.17 7.41 -6.70
C ALA A 153 3.94 8.51 -7.48
N ASP A 154 4.93 8.13 -8.28
CA ASP A 154 5.65 9.06 -9.17
C ASP A 154 4.82 9.49 -10.39
N LEU A 155 3.75 8.78 -10.71
CA LEU A 155 2.89 9.01 -11.87
C LEU A 155 1.60 9.77 -11.52
N ILE A 156 1.28 9.87 -10.23
CA ILE A 156 0.02 10.48 -9.78
C ILE A 156 0.16 11.97 -9.53
N THR A 157 -0.92 12.67 -9.90
CA THR A 157 -1.25 13.99 -9.36
C THR A 157 -2.36 13.81 -8.31
N THR A 158 -2.70 14.87 -7.58
CA THR A 158 -3.78 14.87 -6.58
C THR A 158 -5.11 14.28 -7.08
N GLU A 159 -5.35 14.31 -8.40
CA GLU A 159 -6.61 13.89 -9.02
C GLU A 159 -6.62 12.43 -9.50
N LYS A 160 -5.53 11.68 -9.30
CA LYS A 160 -5.38 10.34 -9.88
C LYS A 160 -5.02 9.25 -8.86
N LEU A 161 -5.23 9.54 -7.58
CA LEU A 161 -4.88 8.59 -6.52
C LEU A 161 -5.68 7.29 -6.63
N GLU A 162 -6.97 7.38 -6.94
CA GLU A 162 -7.83 6.20 -7.11
C GLU A 162 -7.38 5.31 -8.28
N GLN A 163 -6.86 5.91 -9.37
CA GLN A 163 -6.34 5.18 -10.52
C GLN A 163 -5.06 4.41 -10.17
N ALA A 164 -4.15 5.03 -9.40
CA ALA A 164 -2.94 4.37 -8.96
C ALA A 164 -3.24 3.19 -8.02
N VAL A 165 -4.16 3.38 -7.07
CA VAL A 165 -4.60 2.27 -6.18
C VAL A 165 -5.28 1.17 -6.98
N TYR A 166 -6.10 1.50 -7.98
CA TYR A 166 -6.75 0.52 -8.84
C TYR A 166 -5.72 -0.33 -9.61
N ALA A 167 -4.71 0.33 -10.20
CA ALA A 167 -3.61 -0.36 -10.88
C ALA A 167 -2.78 -1.22 -9.92
N ALA A 168 -2.43 -0.71 -8.74
CA ALA A 168 -1.65 -1.43 -7.73
C ALA A 168 -2.37 -2.66 -7.13
N THR A 169 -3.70 -2.74 -7.29
CA THR A 169 -4.54 -3.85 -6.79
C THR A 169 -5.02 -4.80 -7.88
N ALA A 170 -4.47 -4.74 -9.10
CA ALA A 170 -4.81 -5.61 -10.22
C ALA A 170 -4.18 -7.01 -10.06
N LEU A 171 -4.67 -7.77 -9.09
CA LEU A 171 -4.13 -9.08 -8.71
C LEU A 171 -4.15 -10.06 -9.89
N ASN A 172 -2.98 -10.38 -10.39
CA ASN A 172 -2.79 -11.28 -11.53
C ASN A 172 -3.52 -12.63 -11.33
N VAL A 173 -4.01 -13.23 -12.39
CA VAL A 173 -4.86 -14.42 -12.43
C VAL A 173 -6.32 -14.12 -12.02
N PHE A 174 -6.53 -13.36 -10.94
CA PHE A 174 -7.88 -13.03 -10.47
C PHE A 174 -8.52 -11.91 -11.26
N PHE A 175 -7.75 -10.87 -11.58
CA PHE A 175 -8.21 -9.69 -12.29
C PHE A 175 -7.45 -9.48 -13.59
N PRO A 176 -8.09 -8.88 -14.61
CA PRO A 176 -7.37 -8.43 -15.80
C PRO A 176 -6.34 -7.35 -15.43
N PRO A 177 -5.30 -7.16 -16.26
CA PRO A 177 -4.44 -6.01 -16.11
C PRO A 177 -5.24 -4.72 -16.21
N VAL A 178 -4.85 -3.72 -15.43
CA VAL A 178 -5.51 -2.42 -15.40
C VAL A 178 -4.74 -1.45 -16.29
N THR A 179 -5.45 -0.84 -17.27
CA THR A 179 -4.87 0.17 -18.16
C THR A 179 -5.03 1.55 -17.55
N GLU A 180 -3.94 2.11 -17.01
CA GLU A 180 -3.88 3.46 -16.46
C GLU A 180 -2.54 4.12 -16.81
N PHE A 181 -2.46 5.44 -16.83
CA PHE A 181 -1.24 6.20 -17.13
C PHE A 181 -0.59 5.82 -18.48
N GLY A 182 -1.38 5.30 -19.43
CA GLY A 182 -0.90 4.88 -20.75
C GLY A 182 -0.16 3.56 -20.79
N ARG A 183 -0.27 2.74 -19.75
CA ARG A 183 0.33 1.40 -19.63
C ARG A 183 -0.64 0.43 -18.98
N ASP A 184 -0.32 -0.86 -19.09
CA ASP A 184 -1.04 -1.95 -18.44
C ASP A 184 -0.28 -2.39 -17.19
N TRP A 185 -1.01 -2.59 -16.09
CA TRP A 185 -0.45 -2.86 -14.77
C TRP A 185 -1.00 -4.14 -14.17
N PHE A 186 -0.10 -4.89 -13.53
CA PHE A 186 -0.45 -5.90 -12.53
C PHE A 186 -0.10 -5.42 -11.13
N ASP A 187 -0.71 -6.07 -10.15
CA ASP A 187 -0.41 -5.93 -8.73
C ASP A 187 1.08 -6.15 -8.44
N GLY A 188 1.67 -5.28 -7.62
CA GLY A 188 3.08 -5.33 -7.26
C GLY A 188 3.48 -6.55 -6.43
N SER A 189 2.52 -7.21 -5.76
CA SER A 189 2.78 -8.35 -4.88
C SER A 189 3.37 -9.56 -5.61
N GLY A 190 3.20 -9.64 -6.92
CA GLY A 190 3.82 -10.68 -7.75
C GLY A 190 5.35 -10.65 -7.72
N ILE A 191 5.95 -9.50 -7.42
CA ILE A 191 7.41 -9.32 -7.30
C ILE A 191 7.79 -9.03 -5.84
N TRP A 192 7.20 -7.98 -5.24
CA TRP A 192 7.47 -7.57 -3.85
C TRP A 192 6.17 -7.39 -3.08
N PRO A 193 5.75 -8.40 -2.32
CA PRO A 193 4.54 -8.29 -1.49
C PRO A 193 4.68 -7.33 -0.30
N VAL A 194 5.91 -6.89 -0.01
CA VAL A 194 6.24 -5.82 0.95
C VAL A 194 7.29 -4.92 0.32
N GLU A 195 7.03 -3.63 0.28
CA GLU A 195 7.95 -2.62 -0.24
C GLU A 195 8.56 -1.85 0.93
N VAL A 196 9.88 -1.89 1.04
CA VAL A 196 10.65 -1.16 2.07
C VAL A 196 11.77 -0.32 1.47
N ILE A 197 12.31 -0.71 0.32
CA ILE A 197 13.46 -0.02 -0.30
C ILE A 197 13.04 1.32 -0.90
N GLY A 198 11.93 1.35 -1.63
CA GLY A 198 11.40 2.58 -2.22
C GLY A 198 11.10 3.65 -1.18
N PRO A 199 10.36 3.36 -0.09
CA PRO A 199 10.12 4.34 0.97
C PRO A 199 11.38 4.77 1.72
N ILE A 200 12.39 3.90 1.91
CA ILE A 200 13.70 4.29 2.45
C ILE A 200 14.35 5.33 1.53
N ALA A 201 14.37 5.08 0.22
CA ALA A 201 14.91 6.04 -0.75
C ALA A 201 14.16 7.39 -0.75
N ARG A 202 12.85 7.40 -0.39
CA ARG A 202 12.11 8.66 -0.18
C ARG A 202 12.63 9.44 1.02
N CYS A 203 12.89 8.76 2.16
CA CYS A 203 13.50 9.40 3.33
C CYS A 203 14.88 9.96 3.02
N GLU A 204 15.72 9.23 2.27
CA GLU A 204 17.05 9.72 1.84
C GLU A 204 16.93 10.95 0.95
N LYS A 205 15.99 10.98 -0.01
CA LYS A 205 15.68 12.17 -0.82
C LYS A 205 15.21 13.37 0.03
N MET A 206 14.60 13.13 1.19
CA MET A 206 14.24 14.16 2.17
C MET A 206 15.44 14.59 3.01
N GLY A 207 16.63 13.99 2.80
CA GLY A 207 17.90 14.34 3.46
C GLY A 207 18.08 13.68 4.83
N TYR A 208 17.50 12.51 5.07
CA TYR A 208 17.80 11.69 6.24
C TYR A 208 18.90 10.69 5.90
N ASN A 209 19.76 10.40 6.88
CA ASN A 209 20.68 9.27 6.78
C ASN A 209 19.91 7.97 7.07
N TYR A 210 20.40 6.82 6.57
CA TYR A 210 19.74 5.53 6.80
C TYR A 210 19.62 5.19 8.30
N THR A 211 20.58 5.63 9.15
CA THR A 211 20.55 5.49 10.61
C THR A 211 19.44 6.29 11.29
N ASP A 212 18.86 7.24 10.58
CA ASP A 212 17.77 8.11 11.05
C ASP A 212 16.42 7.71 10.46
N ILE A 213 16.34 6.52 9.84
CA ILE A 213 15.13 5.98 9.24
C ILE A 213 14.58 4.86 10.12
N VAL A 214 13.30 4.94 10.45
CA VAL A 214 12.56 3.91 11.18
C VAL A 214 11.48 3.36 10.26
N VAL A 215 11.37 2.04 10.18
CA VAL A 215 10.42 1.36 9.30
C VAL A 215 9.52 0.42 10.10
N ASP A 216 8.23 0.74 10.14
CA ASP A 216 7.21 -0.18 10.65
C ASP A 216 6.56 -0.90 9.46
N VAL A 217 6.54 -2.23 9.53
CA VAL A 217 5.99 -3.09 8.47
C VAL A 217 4.79 -3.85 9.00
N LEU A 218 3.64 -3.62 8.39
CA LEU A 218 2.41 -4.34 8.70
C LEU A 218 2.16 -5.44 7.68
N MET A 219 2.59 -6.65 7.99
CA MET A 219 2.38 -7.84 7.17
C MET A 219 1.07 -8.53 7.51
N THR A 220 0.47 -9.19 6.53
CA THR A 220 -0.72 -10.03 6.72
C THR A 220 -0.41 -11.52 6.77
N THR A 221 0.86 -11.87 6.58
CA THR A 221 1.36 -13.25 6.68
C THR A 221 1.81 -13.55 8.11
N SER A 222 1.67 -14.80 8.53
CA SER A 222 2.28 -15.28 9.78
C SER A 222 3.81 -15.36 9.64
N ASP A 223 4.50 -15.52 10.77
CA ASP A 223 5.95 -15.76 10.84
C ASP A 223 6.36 -17.12 10.24
N VAL A 224 5.43 -18.03 10.12
CA VAL A 224 5.62 -19.38 9.56
C VAL A 224 4.58 -19.63 8.48
N LEU A 225 5.01 -20.20 7.35
CA LEU A 225 4.07 -20.66 6.34
C LEU A 225 3.28 -21.85 6.89
N PRO A 226 1.94 -21.79 6.99
CA PRO A 226 1.14 -22.89 7.53
C PRO A 226 1.30 -24.17 6.72
N GLU A 227 1.47 -25.29 7.41
CA GLU A 227 1.42 -26.60 6.76
C GLU A 227 0.02 -26.87 6.21
N ARG A 228 -0.02 -27.42 5.03
CA ARG A 228 -1.26 -27.82 4.35
C ARG A 228 -1.08 -29.15 3.64
N ASN A 229 -2.03 -30.04 3.82
CA ASN A 229 -2.10 -31.24 3.00
C ASN A 229 -2.74 -30.92 1.65
N SER A 230 -1.96 -31.03 0.59
CA SER A 230 -2.36 -30.73 -0.80
C SER A 230 -2.36 -31.99 -1.70
N THR A 231 -2.32 -33.17 -1.11
CA THR A 231 -2.19 -34.44 -1.87
C THR A 231 -3.30 -34.65 -2.91
N ASN A 232 -4.49 -34.10 -2.67
CA ASN A 232 -5.65 -34.21 -3.56
C ASN A 232 -6.08 -32.87 -4.17
N ASP A 233 -5.21 -31.88 -4.17
CA ASP A 233 -5.55 -30.57 -4.75
C ASP A 233 -5.70 -30.68 -6.28
N SER A 234 -6.77 -30.11 -6.79
CA SER A 234 -6.92 -29.84 -8.21
C SER A 234 -6.03 -28.65 -8.64
N THR A 235 -5.96 -28.37 -9.93
CA THR A 235 -5.04 -27.34 -10.49
C THR A 235 -5.17 -25.98 -9.82
N ILE A 236 -6.40 -25.49 -9.61
CA ILE A 236 -6.62 -24.14 -9.02
C ILE A 236 -6.10 -24.07 -7.57
N PRO A 237 -6.50 -24.95 -6.64
CA PRO A 237 -5.92 -24.99 -5.30
C PRO A 237 -4.39 -25.12 -5.28
N SER A 238 -3.81 -25.91 -6.20
CA SER A 238 -2.35 -26.03 -6.31
C SER A 238 -1.68 -24.72 -6.73
N VAL A 239 -2.25 -24.01 -7.71
CA VAL A 239 -1.74 -22.67 -8.13
C VAL A 239 -1.87 -21.67 -6.99
N LEU A 240 -3.00 -21.67 -6.28
CA LEU A 240 -3.18 -20.76 -5.12
C LEU A 240 -2.16 -21.05 -4.02
N ARG A 241 -1.87 -22.32 -3.74
CA ARG A 241 -0.83 -22.69 -2.77
C ARG A 241 0.56 -22.26 -3.22
N TYR A 242 0.87 -22.40 -4.50
CA TYR A 242 2.13 -21.93 -5.06
C TYR A 242 2.28 -20.41 -4.90
N LEU A 243 1.23 -19.64 -5.19
CA LEU A 243 1.23 -18.19 -5.01
C LEU A 243 1.41 -17.80 -3.54
N GLU A 244 0.73 -18.49 -2.62
CA GLU A 244 0.88 -18.26 -1.16
C GLU A 244 2.33 -18.50 -0.70
N ILE A 245 2.95 -19.60 -1.16
CA ILE A 245 4.36 -19.92 -0.87
C ILE A 245 5.29 -18.82 -1.44
N SER A 246 5.06 -18.44 -2.70
CA SER A 246 5.87 -17.42 -3.39
C SER A 246 5.76 -16.06 -2.68
N GLU A 247 4.56 -15.65 -2.33
CA GLU A 247 4.30 -14.40 -1.61
C GLU A 247 4.97 -14.39 -0.23
N PHE A 248 4.85 -15.48 0.53
CA PHE A 248 5.50 -15.62 1.83
C PHE A 248 7.02 -15.42 1.75
N TYR A 249 7.68 -16.19 0.89
CA TYR A 249 9.14 -16.11 0.78
C TYR A 249 9.62 -14.80 0.15
N SER A 250 8.90 -14.24 -0.80
CA SER A 250 9.24 -12.94 -1.39
C SER A 250 9.12 -11.81 -0.36
N GLY A 251 8.07 -11.83 0.48
CA GLY A 251 7.89 -10.85 1.55
C GLY A 251 8.97 -10.92 2.60
N VAL A 252 9.27 -12.12 3.12
CA VAL A 252 10.35 -12.34 4.08
C VAL A 252 11.71 -11.93 3.51
N ASN A 253 11.98 -12.26 2.23
CA ASN A 253 13.23 -11.87 1.58
C ASN A 253 13.31 -10.35 1.36
N GLY A 254 12.20 -9.68 1.08
CA GLY A 254 12.14 -8.22 0.96
C GLY A 254 12.60 -7.54 2.25
N ILE A 255 12.07 -7.97 3.40
CA ILE A 255 12.46 -7.47 4.71
C ILE A 255 13.93 -7.78 5.01
N LYS A 256 14.37 -9.02 4.79
CA LYS A 256 15.77 -9.40 5.00
C LYS A 256 16.73 -8.56 4.16
N ARG A 257 16.39 -8.26 2.90
CA ARG A 257 17.22 -7.39 2.05
C ARG A 257 17.34 -5.98 2.64
N ALA A 258 16.27 -5.44 3.18
CA ALA A 258 16.33 -4.14 3.85
C ALA A 258 17.25 -4.20 5.07
N VAL A 259 17.07 -5.17 5.96
CA VAL A 259 17.91 -5.34 7.17
C VAL A 259 19.39 -5.54 6.82
N TYR A 260 19.70 -6.35 5.79
CA TYR A 260 21.10 -6.59 5.39
C TYR A 260 21.69 -5.48 4.52
N GLY A 261 20.86 -4.75 3.79
CA GLY A 261 21.29 -3.64 2.94
C GLY A 261 21.57 -2.36 3.71
N PHE A 262 20.95 -2.22 4.88
CA PHE A 262 21.11 -1.08 5.78
C PHE A 262 21.47 -1.55 7.19
N PRO A 263 22.65 -2.16 7.38
CA PRO A 263 23.11 -2.58 8.70
C PRO A 263 23.40 -1.34 9.55
N GLU A 264 23.11 -1.43 10.84
CA GLU A 264 23.44 -0.39 11.84
C GLU A 264 24.95 -0.14 11.92
#